data_21a1a75e499ef3ed0b10c7137d1096c2
#
_entry.id   21a1a75e499ef3ed0b10c7137d1096c2
#
_cell.length_a   1.000
_cell.length_b   1.000
_cell.length_c   1.000
_cell.angle_alpha   90.00
_cell.angle_beta   90.00
_cell.angle_gamma   90.00
#
_symmetry.space_group_name_H-M   'P 1'
#
loop_
_entity.id
_entity.type
_entity.pdbx_description
1 polymer ?
#
loop_
_entity_poly.entity_id
_entity_poly.type
_entity_poly.pdbx_seq_one_letter_code
_entity_poly.pdbx_strand_id
1 'polypeptide(L)'
;MNRNKCYVNSVFPAERNTFACYYEKKDMKKLLFIFAFFGWSIPEGNAQEILTLENCLQWGIKNNLSLQTQRNEMRKSKFTISENRAKLLPQINAIANFNDNFDPPVSVTDGSSYGNPYNVTHTLQYNANGGFQLQMPLYNQTVYTSLSISKVMNEISNLSYEKAREDLILQISKMYYLGQATTEQLSLIKANIARLEELRNITQAFFDNGMAMEVDVKRVNINLENLQVQYDNAQAMLTQQLNMLKYVIDYPAEKEIALTPVDTENIQPVNLTGLSENLYEMRLLQSKETLIEKQKKMIAHGYIPSLSLTGNLMFTAFTDKFGNWFKSGPSNRWYRSSGIGLSLRVPIFDGLDKRNKNKKAQIDLANIRLAQENTRKNLQTQYVNATNDLMNNQRNFKKQKDNYLLAEDVYEVTSDRYREGIASMTEVLQDEMRMSEAQNNYISAHYNYRVTNLTLLKLTGQIETLLTNQKD
;
A
#
# COMPACT_ATOMS: atom_id res chain seq x y z
N MET A 1 25.43 -23.64 -47.11
CA MET A 1 24.71 -24.93 -47.23
C MET A 1 23.54 -24.83 -46.26
N ASN A 2 22.38 -24.44 -46.71
CA ASN A 2 21.15 -25.18 -47.02
C ASN A 2 20.47 -25.78 -45.78
N ARG A 3 19.21 -25.65 -45.48
CA ARG A 3 17.97 -25.19 -46.17
C ARG A 3 16.91 -24.95 -45.12
N ASN A 4 16.25 -23.83 -45.19
CA ASN A 4 14.94 -23.61 -44.53
C ASN A 4 13.86 -24.35 -45.29
N LYS A 5 12.96 -25.00 -44.60
CA LYS A 5 11.63 -25.36 -45.12
C LYS A 5 10.56 -24.92 -44.12
N CYS A 6 9.85 -23.88 -44.50
CA CYS A 6 8.53 -23.56 -43.98
C CYS A 6 7.50 -24.48 -44.62
N TYR A 7 6.61 -25.09 -43.83
CA TYR A 7 5.35 -25.64 -44.31
C TYR A 7 4.20 -24.79 -43.74
N VAL A 8 3.51 -24.16 -44.67
CA VAL A 8 2.19 -23.57 -44.45
C VAL A 8 1.20 -24.56 -44.99
N ASN A 9 0.17 -24.92 -44.22
CA ASN A 9 -1.07 -25.44 -44.78
C ASN A 9 -2.24 -24.60 -44.28
N SER A 10 -2.87 -24.03 -45.27
CA SER A 10 -4.05 -23.19 -45.28
C SER A 10 -5.31 -24.00 -45.00
N VAL A 11 -6.31 -23.37 -44.39
CA VAL A 11 -7.74 -23.43 -44.75
C VAL A 11 -8.51 -22.42 -43.89
N PHE A 12 -8.91 -21.31 -44.40
CA PHE A 12 -10.17 -20.70 -44.72
C PHE A 12 -10.04 -19.19 -45.00
N PRO A 13 -10.90 -18.60 -45.84
CA PRO A 13 -10.63 -17.43 -46.63
C PRO A 13 -11.25 -16.11 -46.13
N ALA A 14 -10.62 -15.06 -46.60
CA ALA A 14 -11.12 -13.70 -46.90
C ALA A 14 -11.53 -12.76 -45.77
N GLU A 15 -10.68 -11.76 -45.50
CA GLU A 15 -10.96 -10.41 -45.94
C GLU A 15 -9.67 -9.56 -45.89
N ARG A 16 -9.59 -8.66 -46.89
CA ARG A 16 -8.44 -7.83 -47.22
C ARG A 16 -8.07 -6.85 -46.14
N ASN A 17 -6.77 -6.72 -45.82
CA ASN A 17 -6.16 -5.44 -45.72
C ASN A 17 -4.64 -5.55 -46.02
N THR A 18 -4.26 -4.82 -47.05
CA THR A 18 -2.96 -4.65 -47.61
C THR A 18 -1.98 -4.04 -46.63
N PHE A 19 -0.87 -4.74 -46.36
CA PHE A 19 0.39 -4.12 -45.97
C PHE A 19 1.45 -4.43 -47.01
N ALA A 20 1.75 -3.42 -47.81
CA ALA A 20 2.83 -3.45 -48.77
C ALA A 20 4.17 -3.38 -48.01
N CYS A 21 4.96 -4.42 -48.16
CA CYS A 21 6.36 -4.42 -47.76
C CYS A 21 7.16 -3.89 -48.96
N TYR A 22 7.62 -2.65 -48.85
CA TYR A 22 8.52 -2.04 -49.86
C TYR A 22 9.95 -2.35 -49.42
N TYR A 23 10.61 -3.23 -50.18
CA TYR A 23 12.04 -3.42 -50.15
C TYR A 23 12.65 -2.61 -51.30
N GLU A 24 13.28 -1.50 -51.00
CA GLU A 24 14.10 -0.77 -51.96
C GLU A 24 15.59 -1.01 -51.68
N LYS A 25 16.20 -1.64 -52.64
CA LYS A 25 17.62 -1.92 -52.75
C LYS A 25 18.27 -0.71 -53.41
N LYS A 26 19.12 0.05 -52.74
CA LYS A 26 20.05 0.95 -53.40
C LYS A 26 21.37 1.13 -52.65
N ASP A 27 22.34 0.56 -53.27
CA ASP A 27 23.73 0.99 -53.48
C ASP A 27 24.52 1.68 -52.37
N MET A 28 25.54 0.91 -51.95
CA MET A 28 26.80 1.39 -51.39
C MET A 28 27.45 2.43 -52.29
N LYS A 29 27.78 3.60 -51.75
CA LYS A 29 29.06 4.30 -51.99
C LYS A 29 29.23 5.49 -51.04
N LYS A 30 30.29 5.38 -50.21
CA LYS A 30 31.19 6.44 -49.74
C LYS A 30 30.58 7.60 -48.93
N LEU A 31 30.86 7.69 -47.66
CA LEU A 31 31.90 8.60 -47.16
C LEU A 31 32.13 8.36 -45.66
N LEU A 32 33.35 7.99 -45.33
CA LEU A 32 33.94 8.16 -44.01
C LEU A 32 33.81 9.64 -43.60
N PHE A 33 32.93 9.91 -42.62
CA PHE A 33 33.07 11.04 -41.72
C PHE A 33 33.20 10.48 -40.33
N ILE A 34 34.44 10.32 -39.89
CA ILE A 34 34.81 10.16 -38.51
C ILE A 34 34.52 11.50 -37.83
N PHE A 35 33.29 11.68 -37.35
CA PHE A 35 33.03 12.63 -36.29
C PHE A 35 33.27 11.85 -34.98
N ALA A 36 34.47 12.03 -34.44
CA ALA A 36 34.76 11.79 -33.07
C ALA A 36 33.81 12.68 -32.25
N PHE A 37 32.62 12.18 -31.95
CA PHE A 37 31.81 12.66 -30.83
C PHE A 37 32.59 12.26 -29.58
N PHE A 38 33.56 13.10 -29.23
CA PHE A 38 34.01 13.18 -27.86
C PHE A 38 32.75 13.55 -27.07
N GLY A 39 32.04 12.51 -26.56
CA GLY A 39 31.05 12.65 -25.55
C GLY A 39 31.72 13.30 -24.35
N TRP A 40 31.58 14.60 -24.28
CA TRP A 40 31.78 15.33 -23.03
C TRP A 40 30.71 14.82 -22.09
N SER A 41 31.02 13.76 -21.38
CA SER A 41 30.37 13.41 -20.14
C SER A 41 30.62 14.61 -19.22
N ILE A 42 29.71 15.56 -19.25
CA ILE A 42 29.55 16.51 -18.17
C ILE A 42 29.31 15.59 -16.98
N PRO A 43 30.19 15.53 -15.97
CA PRO A 43 29.82 14.88 -14.73
C PRO A 43 28.53 15.61 -14.33
N GLU A 44 27.40 14.90 -14.26
CA GLU A 44 26.25 15.37 -13.51
C GLU A 44 26.81 15.64 -12.11
N GLY A 45 27.17 16.90 -11.87
CA GLY A 45 27.51 17.34 -10.52
C GLY A 45 26.33 16.88 -9.68
N ASN A 46 26.59 16.12 -8.62
CA ASN A 46 25.63 15.75 -7.61
C ASN A 46 25.11 17.04 -6.96
N ALA A 47 24.28 17.79 -7.69
CA ALA A 47 23.54 18.89 -7.12
C ALA A 47 22.52 18.25 -6.18
N GLN A 48 22.75 18.42 -4.89
CA GLN A 48 21.84 17.98 -3.85
C GLN A 48 20.45 18.54 -4.15
N GLU A 49 19.48 17.66 -4.43
CA GLU A 49 18.13 18.08 -4.80
C GLU A 49 17.38 18.52 -3.55
N ILE A 50 16.95 19.80 -3.51
CA ILE A 50 16.18 20.33 -2.39
C ILE A 50 14.74 19.90 -2.55
N LEU A 51 14.26 19.07 -1.63
CA LEU A 51 12.89 18.58 -1.61
C LEU A 51 12.04 19.40 -0.62
N THR A 52 10.89 19.87 -1.12
CA THR A 52 9.83 20.45 -0.28
C THR A 52 8.96 19.33 0.30
N LEU A 53 8.20 19.62 1.36
CA LEU A 53 7.22 18.67 1.91
C LEU A 53 6.23 18.22 0.82
N GLU A 54 5.72 19.16 0.03
CA GLU A 54 4.76 18.85 -1.03
C GLU A 54 5.35 17.89 -2.08
N ASN A 55 6.60 18.14 -2.51
CA ASN A 55 7.29 17.24 -3.45
C ASN A 55 7.45 15.85 -2.87
N CYS A 56 7.83 15.72 -1.59
CA CYS A 56 7.93 14.43 -0.90
C CYS A 56 6.57 13.72 -0.83
N LEU A 57 5.50 14.43 -0.54
CA LEU A 57 4.15 13.89 -0.47
C LEU A 57 3.65 13.43 -1.84
N GLN A 58 3.79 14.26 -2.87
CA GLN A 58 3.38 13.92 -4.24
C GLN A 58 4.16 12.72 -4.77
N TRP A 59 5.49 12.69 -4.54
CA TRP A 59 6.35 11.59 -4.92
C TRP A 59 5.97 10.30 -4.19
N GLY A 60 5.79 10.36 -2.88
CA GLY A 60 5.40 9.21 -2.06
C GLY A 60 4.04 8.65 -2.43
N ILE A 61 3.01 9.50 -2.64
CA ILE A 61 1.67 9.05 -3.07
C ILE A 61 1.72 8.36 -4.44
N LYS A 62 2.60 8.80 -5.33
CA LYS A 62 2.75 8.23 -6.66
C LYS A 62 3.51 6.91 -6.65
N ASN A 63 4.59 6.81 -5.88
CA ASN A 63 5.60 5.76 -6.03
C ASN A 63 5.62 4.75 -4.87
N ASN A 64 5.12 5.09 -3.65
CA ASN A 64 5.19 4.20 -2.49
C ASN A 64 4.60 2.81 -2.80
N LEU A 65 5.41 1.76 -2.63
CA LEU A 65 5.05 0.38 -2.99
C LEU A 65 3.88 -0.18 -2.19
N SER A 66 3.79 0.18 -0.89
CA SER A 66 2.67 -0.25 -0.04
C SER A 66 1.35 0.37 -0.51
N LEU A 67 1.36 1.65 -0.88
CA LEU A 67 0.17 2.32 -1.41
C LEU A 67 -0.21 1.77 -2.79
N GLN A 68 0.77 1.42 -3.65
CA GLN A 68 0.51 0.75 -4.92
C GLN A 68 -0.14 -0.62 -4.71
N THR A 69 0.29 -1.37 -3.69
CA THR A 69 -0.32 -2.65 -3.30
C THR A 69 -1.80 -2.45 -2.93
N GLN A 70 -2.12 -1.44 -2.11
CA GLN A 70 -3.50 -1.11 -1.76
C GLN A 70 -4.32 -0.69 -3.00
N ARG A 71 -3.72 0.06 -3.93
CA ARG A 71 -4.36 0.40 -5.23
C ARG A 71 -4.65 -0.84 -6.07
N ASN A 72 -3.76 -1.82 -6.07
CA ASN A 72 -3.97 -3.08 -6.78
C ASN A 72 -5.10 -3.92 -6.12
N GLU A 73 -5.18 -3.97 -4.79
CA GLU A 73 -6.31 -4.61 -4.10
C GLU A 73 -7.65 -3.92 -4.40
N MET A 74 -7.66 -2.59 -4.50
CA MET A 74 -8.83 -1.84 -4.97
C MET A 74 -9.21 -2.20 -6.41
N ARG A 75 -8.24 -2.38 -7.32
CA ARG A 75 -8.51 -2.84 -8.70
C ARG A 75 -9.02 -4.28 -8.73
N LYS A 76 -8.42 -5.17 -7.95
CA LYS A 76 -8.81 -6.58 -7.82
C LYS A 76 -10.26 -6.71 -7.33
N SER A 77 -10.68 -5.89 -6.37
CA SER A 77 -12.05 -5.92 -5.87
C SER A 77 -13.11 -5.58 -6.94
N LYS A 78 -12.77 -4.75 -7.94
CA LYS A 78 -13.64 -4.50 -9.12
C LYS A 78 -13.81 -5.75 -9.97
N PHE A 79 -12.74 -6.53 -10.16
CA PHE A 79 -12.84 -7.80 -10.89
C PHE A 79 -13.64 -8.85 -10.12
N THR A 80 -13.59 -8.84 -8.77
CA THR A 80 -14.44 -9.68 -7.93
C THR A 80 -15.94 -9.41 -8.16
N ILE A 81 -16.33 -8.15 -8.40
CA ILE A 81 -17.71 -7.83 -8.81
C ILE A 81 -18.06 -8.49 -10.16
N SER A 82 -17.15 -8.39 -11.14
CA SER A 82 -17.34 -8.98 -12.47
C SER A 82 -17.38 -10.51 -12.40
N GLU A 83 -16.54 -11.14 -11.59
CA GLU A 83 -16.54 -12.57 -11.31
C GLU A 83 -17.89 -13.03 -10.72
N ASN A 84 -18.41 -12.32 -9.70
CA ASN A 84 -19.72 -12.66 -9.13
C ASN A 84 -20.88 -12.41 -10.12
N ARG A 85 -20.74 -11.43 -11.02
CA ARG A 85 -21.70 -11.23 -12.12
C ARG A 85 -21.65 -12.38 -13.14
N ALA A 86 -20.47 -12.90 -13.44
CA ALA A 86 -20.30 -14.03 -14.37
C ALA A 86 -21.00 -15.29 -13.89
N LYS A 87 -21.22 -15.48 -12.58
CA LYS A 87 -22.00 -16.59 -12.02
C LYS A 87 -23.49 -16.58 -12.43
N LEU A 88 -23.98 -15.46 -12.98
CA LEU A 88 -25.35 -15.35 -13.53
C LEU A 88 -25.39 -15.70 -15.03
N LEU A 89 -24.25 -15.83 -15.68
CA LEU A 89 -24.16 -16.13 -17.10
C LEU A 89 -24.18 -17.65 -17.36
N PRO A 90 -24.55 -18.09 -18.59
CA PRO A 90 -24.43 -19.48 -18.97
C PRO A 90 -22.99 -19.99 -18.83
N GLN A 91 -22.83 -21.14 -18.21
CA GLN A 91 -21.55 -21.87 -18.13
C GLN A 91 -21.66 -23.09 -19.07
N ILE A 92 -20.71 -23.22 -19.97
CA ILE A 92 -20.61 -24.34 -20.91
C ILE A 92 -19.32 -25.08 -20.61
N ASN A 93 -19.43 -26.36 -20.24
CA ASN A 93 -18.29 -27.21 -19.94
C ASN A 93 -18.25 -28.35 -20.95
N ALA A 94 -17.08 -28.66 -21.48
CA ALA A 94 -16.81 -29.89 -22.17
C ALA A 94 -16.39 -30.95 -21.16
N ILE A 95 -16.99 -32.12 -21.23
CA ILE A 95 -16.64 -33.26 -20.39
C ILE A 95 -16.32 -34.47 -21.29
N ALA A 96 -15.35 -35.27 -20.84
CA ALA A 96 -15.03 -36.56 -21.46
C ALA A 96 -14.69 -37.53 -20.34
N ASN A 97 -15.33 -38.69 -20.36
CA ASN A 97 -15.07 -39.76 -19.42
C ASN A 97 -14.85 -41.06 -20.21
N PHE A 98 -13.92 -41.85 -19.72
CA PHE A 98 -13.73 -43.20 -20.17
C PHE A 98 -13.75 -44.11 -18.94
N ASN A 99 -14.56 -45.17 -18.95
CA ASN A 99 -14.68 -46.09 -17.84
C ASN A 99 -14.42 -47.51 -18.33
N ASP A 100 -13.63 -48.25 -17.61
CA ASP A 100 -13.48 -49.68 -17.69
C ASP A 100 -14.18 -50.28 -16.46
N ASN A 101 -15.29 -51.00 -16.68
CA ASN A 101 -16.06 -51.62 -15.62
C ASN A 101 -15.65 -53.09 -15.52
N PHE A 102 -14.80 -53.47 -14.59
CA PHE A 102 -14.37 -54.85 -14.37
C PHE A 102 -15.53 -55.76 -14.06
N ASP A 103 -16.55 -55.25 -13.33
CA ASP A 103 -17.85 -55.88 -13.11
C ASP A 103 -18.93 -55.00 -13.70
N PRO A 104 -19.35 -55.17 -14.96
CA PRO A 104 -20.33 -54.30 -15.59
C PRO A 104 -21.68 -54.32 -14.87
N PRO A 105 -22.27 -53.13 -14.59
CA PRO A 105 -23.57 -53.06 -13.91
C PRO A 105 -24.65 -53.78 -14.73
N VAL A 106 -25.54 -54.45 -14.00
CA VAL A 106 -26.64 -55.20 -14.55
C VAL A 106 -27.92 -54.35 -14.57
N SER A 107 -28.64 -54.33 -15.66
CA SER A 107 -29.96 -53.75 -15.76
C SER A 107 -31.00 -54.87 -15.75
N VAL A 108 -31.91 -54.81 -14.80
CA VAL A 108 -33.01 -55.77 -14.67
C VAL A 108 -34.30 -55.07 -15.11
N THR A 109 -34.94 -55.58 -16.14
CA THR A 109 -36.20 -55.07 -16.65
C THR A 109 -37.28 -56.16 -16.60
N ASP A 110 -38.57 -55.75 -16.66
CA ASP A 110 -39.69 -56.67 -16.73
C ASP A 110 -39.55 -57.54 -18.01
N GLY A 111 -39.51 -58.86 -17.83
CA GLY A 111 -39.37 -59.86 -18.87
C GLY A 111 -40.66 -60.52 -19.21
N SER A 112 -41.81 -60.14 -18.66
CA SER A 112 -43.09 -60.76 -18.83
C SER A 112 -43.53 -60.92 -20.32
N SER A 113 -43.14 -59.93 -21.16
CA SER A 113 -43.32 -59.96 -22.59
C SER A 113 -42.59 -61.09 -23.31
N TYR A 114 -41.59 -61.70 -22.66
CA TYR A 114 -40.76 -62.80 -23.20
C TYR A 114 -40.94 -64.12 -22.42
N GLY A 115 -41.97 -64.19 -21.57
CA GLY A 115 -42.25 -65.41 -20.78
C GLY A 115 -41.37 -65.64 -19.55
N ASN A 116 -40.50 -64.69 -19.22
CA ASN A 116 -39.67 -64.70 -18.05
C ASN A 116 -40.04 -63.55 -17.09
N PRO A 117 -39.98 -63.72 -15.75
CA PRO A 117 -40.31 -62.64 -14.80
C PRO A 117 -39.35 -61.46 -14.89
N TYR A 118 -38.14 -61.68 -15.32
CA TYR A 118 -37.09 -60.62 -15.41
C TYR A 118 -36.26 -60.84 -16.66
N ASN A 119 -35.91 -59.72 -17.33
CA ASN A 119 -34.93 -59.71 -18.40
C ASN A 119 -33.64 -59.00 -17.81
N VAL A 120 -32.55 -59.75 -17.77
CA VAL A 120 -31.27 -59.30 -17.21
C VAL A 120 -30.32 -58.97 -18.33
N THR A 121 -29.92 -57.71 -18.44
CA THR A 121 -28.92 -57.26 -19.44
C THR A 121 -27.71 -56.70 -18.73
N HIS A 122 -26.51 -57.08 -19.18
CA HIS A 122 -25.27 -56.52 -18.74
C HIS A 122 -24.91 -55.34 -19.61
N THR A 123 -24.39 -54.25 -18.98
CA THR A 123 -23.76 -53.19 -19.77
C THR A 123 -22.40 -53.69 -20.28
N LEU A 124 -21.86 -53.08 -21.34
CA LEU A 124 -20.56 -53.43 -21.86
C LEU A 124 -19.45 -52.96 -20.96
N GLN A 125 -18.32 -53.69 -20.93
CA GLN A 125 -17.19 -53.42 -20.04
C GLN A 125 -16.69 -52.01 -20.20
N TYR A 126 -16.45 -51.56 -21.43
CA TYR A 126 -15.89 -50.23 -21.69
C TYR A 126 -17.00 -49.29 -22.11
N ASN A 127 -17.03 -48.10 -21.48
CA ASN A 127 -17.83 -47.00 -21.97
C ASN A 127 -17.03 -45.71 -22.06
N ALA A 128 -17.28 -44.95 -23.10
CA ALA A 128 -16.76 -43.61 -23.27
C ALA A 128 -17.92 -42.64 -23.49
N ASN A 129 -17.88 -41.53 -22.82
CA ASN A 129 -18.80 -40.46 -23.08
C ASN A 129 -18.06 -39.11 -23.13
N GLY A 130 -18.50 -38.26 -24.03
CA GLY A 130 -17.96 -36.91 -24.17
C GLY A 130 -18.99 -35.97 -24.75
N GLY A 131 -18.91 -34.71 -24.40
CA GLY A 131 -19.87 -33.76 -24.88
C GLY A 131 -19.82 -32.42 -24.16
N PHE A 132 -20.93 -31.70 -24.27
CA PHE A 132 -21.07 -30.37 -23.70
C PHE A 132 -22.21 -30.32 -22.69
N GLN A 133 -21.97 -29.65 -21.55
CA GLN A 133 -22.99 -29.36 -20.55
C GLN A 133 -23.15 -27.85 -20.43
N LEU A 134 -24.38 -27.37 -20.49
CA LEU A 134 -24.78 -26.01 -20.22
C LEU A 134 -25.45 -25.96 -18.85
N GLN A 135 -25.02 -24.98 -18.01
CA GLN A 135 -25.70 -24.65 -16.77
C GLN A 135 -25.82 -23.13 -16.65
N MET A 136 -27.05 -22.65 -16.38
CA MET A 136 -27.31 -21.22 -16.18
C MET A 136 -28.34 -21.06 -15.05
N PRO A 137 -28.01 -20.32 -13.97
CA PRO A 137 -28.99 -19.97 -12.96
C PRO A 137 -29.95 -18.93 -13.53
N LEU A 138 -31.24 -19.27 -13.60
CA LEU A 138 -32.32 -18.36 -13.98
C LEU A 138 -32.75 -17.51 -12.79
N TYR A 139 -32.80 -18.12 -11.60
CA TYR A 139 -33.09 -17.45 -10.35
C TYR A 139 -32.29 -18.09 -9.21
N ASN A 140 -31.44 -17.28 -8.56
CA ASN A 140 -30.71 -17.70 -7.37
C ASN A 140 -30.42 -16.47 -6.49
N GLN A 141 -31.21 -16.31 -5.42
CA GLN A 141 -31.12 -15.14 -4.55
C GLN A 141 -29.79 -15.02 -3.81
N THR A 142 -29.09 -16.13 -3.55
CA THR A 142 -27.77 -16.11 -2.92
C THR A 142 -26.72 -15.51 -3.84
N VAL A 143 -26.81 -15.76 -5.16
CA VAL A 143 -25.89 -15.17 -6.17
C VAL A 143 -26.12 -13.66 -6.28
N TYR A 144 -27.37 -13.19 -6.31
CA TYR A 144 -27.65 -11.75 -6.29
C TYR A 144 -27.12 -11.07 -5.02
N THR A 145 -27.25 -11.75 -3.87
CA THR A 145 -26.74 -11.22 -2.61
C THR A 145 -25.21 -11.23 -2.59
N SER A 146 -24.55 -12.26 -3.16
CA SER A 146 -23.08 -12.30 -3.27
C SER A 146 -22.54 -11.15 -4.14
N LEU A 147 -23.26 -10.80 -5.22
CA LEU A 147 -22.95 -9.62 -6.02
C LEU A 147 -23.08 -8.32 -5.21
N SER A 148 -24.09 -8.22 -4.34
CA SER A 148 -24.25 -7.08 -3.43
C SER A 148 -23.14 -7.01 -2.37
N ILE A 149 -22.69 -8.17 -1.87
CA ILE A 149 -21.55 -8.29 -0.95
C ILE A 149 -20.26 -7.82 -1.62
N SER A 150 -19.99 -8.26 -2.87
CA SER A 150 -18.77 -7.84 -3.57
C SER A 150 -18.72 -6.33 -3.84
N LYS A 151 -19.87 -5.66 -3.99
CA LYS A 151 -19.91 -4.19 -4.07
C LYS A 151 -19.48 -3.52 -2.75
N VAL A 152 -19.94 -4.04 -1.62
CA VAL A 152 -19.51 -3.53 -0.30
C VAL A 152 -18.04 -3.82 -0.05
N MET A 153 -17.53 -4.99 -0.46
CA MET A 153 -16.10 -5.30 -0.38
C MET A 153 -15.26 -4.35 -1.23
N ASN A 154 -15.74 -3.95 -2.41
CA ASN A 154 -15.06 -2.93 -3.21
C ASN A 154 -15.06 -1.55 -2.50
N GLU A 155 -16.14 -1.17 -1.83
CA GLU A 155 -16.19 0.04 -1.03
C GLU A 155 -15.17 -0.01 0.13
N ILE A 156 -15.09 -1.14 0.86
CA ILE A 156 -14.09 -1.36 1.89
C ILE A 156 -12.67 -1.25 1.33
N SER A 157 -12.39 -1.82 0.16
CA SER A 157 -11.07 -1.71 -0.48
C SER A 157 -10.73 -0.26 -0.87
N ASN A 158 -11.71 0.51 -1.36
CA ASN A 158 -11.53 1.93 -1.66
C ASN A 158 -11.22 2.72 -0.38
N LEU A 159 -11.99 2.53 0.69
CA LEU A 159 -11.78 3.18 1.98
C LEU A 159 -10.44 2.79 2.61
N SER A 160 -10.00 1.54 2.44
CA SER A 160 -8.69 1.07 2.90
C SER A 160 -7.54 1.75 2.17
N TYR A 161 -7.69 1.98 0.85
CA TYR A 161 -6.72 2.73 0.07
C TYR A 161 -6.64 4.19 0.53
N GLU A 162 -7.77 4.87 0.71
CA GLU A 162 -7.79 6.28 1.17
C GLU A 162 -7.21 6.41 2.59
N LYS A 163 -7.55 5.47 3.49
CA LYS A 163 -6.92 5.42 4.82
C LYS A 163 -5.40 5.24 4.74
N ALA A 164 -4.93 4.31 3.92
CA ALA A 164 -3.49 4.08 3.75
C ALA A 164 -2.78 5.31 3.15
N ARG A 165 -3.44 6.05 2.26
CA ARG A 165 -2.95 7.30 1.70
C ARG A 165 -2.84 8.39 2.78
N GLU A 166 -3.86 8.54 3.61
CA GLU A 166 -3.85 9.46 4.75
C GLU A 166 -2.73 9.13 5.75
N ASP A 167 -2.58 7.86 6.12
CA ASP A 167 -1.53 7.38 7.00
C ASP A 167 -0.13 7.63 6.41
N LEU A 168 0.05 7.46 5.11
CA LEU A 168 1.29 7.74 4.40
C LEU A 168 1.63 9.25 4.41
N ILE A 169 0.64 10.12 4.18
CA ILE A 169 0.83 11.58 4.28
C ILE A 169 1.33 11.96 5.66
N LEU A 170 0.70 11.45 6.72
CA LEU A 170 1.12 11.69 8.10
C LEU A 170 2.55 11.19 8.36
N GLN A 171 2.87 9.98 7.89
CA GLN A 171 4.19 9.38 8.07
C GLN A 171 5.29 10.17 7.37
N ILE A 172 5.11 10.52 6.10
CA ILE A 172 6.08 11.34 5.33
C ILE A 172 6.27 12.69 6.01
N SER A 173 5.18 13.37 6.41
CA SER A 173 5.25 14.69 7.04
C SER A 173 6.02 14.65 8.37
N LYS A 174 5.81 13.62 9.20
CA LYS A 174 6.57 13.44 10.46
C LYS A 174 8.06 13.23 10.20
N MET A 175 8.41 12.39 9.23
CA MET A 175 9.81 12.13 8.86
C MET A 175 10.47 13.36 8.27
N TYR A 176 9.76 14.11 7.44
CA TYR A 176 10.23 15.35 6.85
C TYR A 176 10.56 16.39 7.93
N TYR A 177 9.65 16.63 8.88
CA TYR A 177 9.86 17.57 9.97
C TYR A 177 10.97 17.11 10.94
N LEU A 178 11.13 15.80 11.14
CA LEU A 178 12.23 15.27 11.93
C LEU A 178 13.57 15.55 11.24
N GLY A 179 13.68 15.31 9.93
CA GLY A 179 14.88 15.63 9.16
C GLY A 179 15.19 17.13 9.15
N GLN A 180 14.16 18.00 9.05
CA GLN A 180 14.36 19.45 9.18
C GLN A 180 14.89 19.85 10.56
N ALA A 181 14.34 19.27 11.65
CA ALA A 181 14.78 19.54 13.00
C ALA A 181 16.26 19.13 13.21
N THR A 182 16.67 17.98 12.68
CA THR A 182 18.07 17.52 12.76
C THR A 182 19.00 18.40 11.89
N THR A 183 18.53 18.88 10.75
CA THR A 183 19.29 19.82 9.90
C THR A 183 19.51 21.16 10.61
N GLU A 184 18.49 21.66 11.30
CA GLU A 184 18.60 22.87 12.13
C GLU A 184 19.58 22.66 13.29
N GLN A 185 19.50 21.51 13.97
CA GLN A 185 20.43 21.13 15.03
C GLN A 185 21.90 21.12 14.55
N LEU A 186 22.16 20.51 13.38
CA LEU A 186 23.52 20.53 12.79
C LEU A 186 24.01 21.93 12.50
N SER A 187 23.16 22.81 12.02
CA SER A 187 23.50 24.21 11.77
C SER A 187 23.93 24.94 13.07
N LEU A 188 23.15 24.72 14.14
CA LEU A 188 23.46 25.33 15.46
C LEU A 188 24.76 24.76 16.07
N ILE A 189 24.94 23.43 16.02
CA ILE A 189 26.20 22.82 16.53
C ILE A 189 27.40 23.34 15.73
N LYS A 190 27.28 23.46 14.40
CA LYS A 190 28.35 24.01 13.56
C LYS A 190 28.70 25.47 13.94
N ALA A 191 27.68 26.29 14.22
CA ALA A 191 27.89 27.67 14.70
C ALA A 191 28.57 27.70 16.08
N ASN A 192 28.17 26.78 16.98
CA ASN A 192 28.79 26.68 18.30
C ASN A 192 30.25 26.21 18.21
N ILE A 193 30.59 25.27 17.33
CA ILE A 193 31.97 24.86 17.04
C ILE A 193 32.80 26.08 16.62
N ALA A 194 32.31 26.87 15.65
CA ALA A 194 33.03 28.06 15.20
C ALA A 194 33.26 29.08 16.31
N ARG A 195 32.25 29.30 17.17
CA ARG A 195 32.41 30.19 18.37
C ARG A 195 33.47 29.67 19.35
N LEU A 196 33.48 28.35 19.62
CA LEU A 196 34.48 27.76 20.52
C LEU A 196 35.89 27.72 19.92
N GLU A 197 36.02 27.58 18.59
CA GLU A 197 37.31 27.71 17.89
C GLU A 197 37.89 29.11 18.03
N GLU A 198 37.07 30.14 17.91
CA GLU A 198 37.47 31.52 18.15
C GLU A 198 37.88 31.73 19.61
N LEU A 199 37.05 31.23 20.55
CA LEU A 199 37.36 31.31 22.00
C LEU A 199 38.67 30.59 22.35
N ARG A 200 38.94 29.42 21.77
CA ARG A 200 40.21 28.69 21.91
C ARG A 200 41.39 29.55 21.47
N ASN A 201 41.31 30.21 20.32
CA ASN A 201 42.39 31.06 19.81
C ASN A 201 42.66 32.23 20.71
N ILE A 202 41.63 32.88 21.27
CA ILE A 202 41.76 33.96 22.26
C ILE A 202 42.38 33.44 23.54
N THR A 203 41.91 32.29 24.06
CA THR A 203 42.44 31.69 25.30
C THR A 203 43.90 31.28 25.15
N GLN A 204 44.29 30.74 24.00
CA GLN A 204 45.67 30.40 23.69
C GLN A 204 46.57 31.66 23.71
N ALA A 205 46.12 32.75 23.05
CA ALA A 205 46.84 34.00 23.05
C ALA A 205 46.99 34.59 24.48
N PHE A 206 45.98 34.47 25.34
CA PHE A 206 46.06 34.88 26.73
C PHE A 206 47.03 34.01 27.54
N PHE A 207 47.05 32.68 27.29
CA PHE A 207 48.03 31.80 27.93
C PHE A 207 49.45 32.13 27.51
N ASP A 208 49.71 32.34 26.20
CA ASP A 208 51.02 32.69 25.67
C ASP A 208 51.57 34.03 26.27
N ASN A 209 50.68 34.94 26.68
CA ASN A 209 51.01 36.22 27.35
C ASN A 209 50.94 36.14 28.88
N GLY A 210 50.72 34.96 29.47
CA GLY A 210 50.64 34.74 30.90
C GLY A 210 49.37 35.26 31.59
N MET A 211 48.33 35.57 30.82
CA MET A 211 47.02 36.08 31.32
C MET A 211 45.99 34.98 31.56
N ALA A 212 46.21 33.77 31.07
CA ALA A 212 45.33 32.61 31.29
C ALA A 212 46.15 31.39 31.74
N MET A 213 45.48 30.40 32.33
CA MET A 213 46.10 29.14 32.74
C MET A 213 46.04 28.09 31.64
N GLU A 214 47.01 27.19 31.55
CA GLU A 214 47.02 26.05 30.63
C GLU A 214 45.74 25.18 30.75
N VAL A 215 45.19 25.08 31.97
CA VAL A 215 43.96 24.33 32.21
C VAL A 215 42.75 24.92 31.49
N ASP A 216 42.72 26.24 31.24
CA ASP A 216 41.60 26.89 30.54
C ASP A 216 41.63 26.56 29.05
N VAL A 217 42.81 26.53 28.42
CA VAL A 217 43.01 26.05 27.04
C VAL A 217 42.56 24.59 26.91
N LYS A 218 42.94 23.74 27.88
CA LYS A 218 42.52 22.33 27.89
C LYS A 218 41.00 22.18 28.03
N ARG A 219 40.33 23.00 28.85
CA ARG A 219 38.87 22.99 29.01
C ARG A 219 38.16 23.34 27.71
N VAL A 220 38.59 24.37 27.00
CA VAL A 220 38.01 24.75 25.70
C VAL A 220 38.19 23.63 24.67
N ASN A 221 39.39 23.03 24.60
CA ASN A 221 39.65 21.92 23.70
C ASN A 221 38.74 20.71 24.00
N ILE A 222 38.51 20.32 25.25
CA ILE A 222 37.61 19.24 25.63
C ILE A 222 36.18 19.56 25.17
N ASN A 223 35.68 20.78 25.35
CA ASN A 223 34.34 21.14 24.90
C ASN A 223 34.23 21.15 23.37
N LEU A 224 35.26 21.62 22.66
CA LEU A 224 35.32 21.58 21.20
C LEU A 224 35.24 20.15 20.67
N GLU A 225 36.03 19.23 21.21
CA GLU A 225 35.98 17.81 20.85
C GLU A 225 34.61 17.18 21.15
N ASN A 226 33.99 17.54 22.29
CA ASN A 226 32.64 17.08 22.62
C ASN A 226 31.61 17.58 21.61
N LEU A 227 31.67 18.83 21.17
CA LEU A 227 30.77 19.35 20.14
C LEU A 227 31.02 18.70 18.76
N GLN A 228 32.29 18.41 18.43
CA GLN A 228 32.61 17.70 17.18
C GLN A 228 32.00 16.32 17.18
N VAL A 229 32.07 15.55 18.26
CA VAL A 229 31.42 14.24 18.41
C VAL A 229 29.87 14.38 18.30
N GLN A 230 29.30 15.42 18.91
CA GLN A 230 27.86 15.68 18.78
C GLN A 230 27.46 15.99 17.32
N TYR A 231 28.29 16.78 16.61
CA TYR A 231 28.07 17.06 15.18
C TYR A 231 28.10 15.80 14.34
N ASP A 232 29.11 14.96 14.51
CA ASP A 232 29.27 13.70 13.75
C ASP A 232 28.07 12.75 14.02
N ASN A 233 27.63 12.64 15.27
CA ASN A 233 26.46 11.85 15.65
C ASN A 233 25.17 12.40 15.01
N ALA A 234 24.96 13.71 15.05
CA ALA A 234 23.79 14.35 14.45
C ALA A 234 23.79 14.20 12.91
N GLN A 235 24.97 14.26 12.28
CA GLN A 235 25.12 14.04 10.84
C GLN A 235 24.79 12.59 10.45
N ALA A 236 25.27 11.62 11.20
CA ALA A 236 24.92 10.22 11.01
C ALA A 236 23.41 9.98 11.18
N MET A 237 22.80 10.62 12.19
CA MET A 237 21.35 10.56 12.41
C MET A 237 20.57 11.17 11.25
N LEU A 238 20.96 12.34 10.74
CA LEU A 238 20.33 12.96 9.57
C LEU A 238 20.40 12.04 8.36
N THR A 239 21.56 11.44 8.10
CA THR A 239 21.73 10.49 6.98
C THR A 239 20.77 9.32 7.10
N GLN A 240 20.62 8.74 8.29
CA GLN A 240 19.65 7.65 8.54
C GLN A 240 18.21 8.10 8.31
N GLN A 241 17.83 9.28 8.80
CA GLN A 241 16.50 9.86 8.64
C GLN A 241 16.17 10.13 7.16
N LEU A 242 17.11 10.71 6.41
CA LEU A 242 16.94 10.95 4.97
C LEU A 242 16.85 9.64 4.18
N ASN A 243 17.64 8.63 4.52
CA ASN A 243 17.54 7.31 3.90
C ASN A 243 16.18 6.65 4.19
N MET A 244 15.66 6.79 5.41
CA MET A 244 14.32 6.29 5.75
C MET A 244 13.22 7.06 5.01
N LEU A 245 13.35 8.37 4.86
CA LEU A 245 12.44 9.18 4.05
C LEU A 245 12.46 8.73 2.59
N LYS A 246 13.65 8.58 1.98
CA LYS A 246 13.82 8.06 0.62
C LYS A 246 13.13 6.70 0.45
N TYR A 247 13.32 5.79 1.41
CA TYR A 247 12.66 4.48 1.39
C TYR A 247 11.14 4.59 1.41
N VAL A 248 10.59 5.44 2.28
CA VAL A 248 9.12 5.59 2.39
C VAL A 248 8.51 6.21 1.15
N ILE A 249 9.20 7.18 0.52
CA ILE A 249 8.70 7.81 -0.72
C ILE A 249 9.11 7.07 -1.99
N ASP A 250 9.88 5.97 -1.87
CA ASP A 250 10.46 5.21 -3.01
C ASP A 250 11.31 6.12 -3.92
N TYR A 251 12.20 6.90 -3.29
CA TYR A 251 13.15 7.78 -4.00
C TYR A 251 14.48 7.04 -4.23
N PRO A 252 15.19 7.28 -5.37
CA PRO A 252 16.46 6.61 -5.66
C PRO A 252 17.48 6.80 -4.52
N ALA A 253 18.03 5.69 -4.02
CA ALA A 253 18.92 5.69 -2.85
C ALA A 253 20.23 6.44 -3.11
N GLU A 254 20.72 6.42 -4.35
CA GLU A 254 22.00 7.01 -4.79
C GLU A 254 21.95 8.54 -4.87
N LYS A 255 20.76 9.14 -4.99
CA LYS A 255 20.62 10.58 -5.05
C LYS A 255 20.71 11.21 -3.67
N GLU A 256 21.55 12.21 -3.53
CA GLU A 256 21.56 13.02 -2.33
C GLU A 256 20.39 14.00 -2.31
N ILE A 257 19.73 14.11 -1.18
CA ILE A 257 18.61 15.03 -0.97
C ILE A 257 18.92 15.98 0.19
N ALA A 258 18.45 17.21 0.05
CA ALA A 258 18.35 18.18 1.14
C ALA A 258 16.89 18.56 1.37
N LEU A 259 16.56 18.93 2.59
CA LEU A 259 15.23 19.44 2.92
C LEU A 259 15.24 20.96 2.89
N THR A 260 14.11 21.59 2.57
CA THR A 260 14.00 23.04 2.69
C THR A 260 14.26 23.47 4.14
N PRO A 261 14.94 24.61 4.36
CA PRO A 261 15.09 25.16 5.70
C PRO A 261 13.77 25.32 6.43
N VAL A 262 13.84 25.27 7.75
CA VAL A 262 12.65 25.40 8.59
C VAL A 262 12.12 26.82 8.50
N ASP A 263 10.86 26.98 8.13
CA ASP A 263 10.14 28.24 8.31
C ASP A 263 9.52 28.27 9.72
N THR A 264 10.07 29.11 10.58
CA THR A 264 9.64 29.23 11.99
C THR A 264 8.46 30.19 12.16
N GLU A 265 8.12 30.99 11.14
CA GLU A 265 7.10 32.03 11.22
C GLU A 265 5.73 31.55 10.68
N ASN A 266 5.71 30.58 9.75
CA ASN A 266 4.52 30.15 9.04
C ASN A 266 3.98 28.78 9.51
N ILE A 267 3.71 28.63 10.80
CA ILE A 267 2.95 27.47 11.27
C ILE A 267 1.46 27.78 11.15
N GLN A 268 0.82 27.24 10.13
CA GLN A 268 -0.63 27.43 9.94
C GLN A 268 -1.41 26.84 11.13
N PRO A 269 -2.26 27.66 11.79
CA PRO A 269 -3.08 27.16 12.88
C PRO A 269 -4.11 26.16 12.36
N VAL A 270 -4.24 25.02 13.04
CA VAL A 270 -5.34 24.07 12.75
C VAL A 270 -6.66 24.73 13.13
N ASN A 271 -7.60 24.72 12.21
CA ASN A 271 -8.99 25.02 12.54
C ASN A 271 -9.55 23.88 13.40
N LEU A 272 -9.74 24.13 14.69
CA LEU A 272 -10.33 23.17 15.63
C LEU A 272 -11.84 23.05 15.41
N THR A 273 -12.23 22.43 14.30
CA THR A 273 -13.65 22.21 13.92
C THR A 273 -14.32 21.07 14.69
N GLY A 274 -13.58 20.41 15.57
CA GLY A 274 -14.02 19.20 16.25
C GLY A 274 -13.50 17.91 15.59
N LEU A 275 -13.73 16.77 16.24
CA LEU A 275 -13.41 15.46 15.67
C LEU A 275 -14.26 15.25 14.40
N SER A 276 -13.63 14.88 13.29
CA SER A 276 -14.36 14.60 12.05
C SER A 276 -15.25 13.36 12.18
N GLU A 277 -16.51 13.47 11.79
CA GLU A 277 -17.42 12.32 11.73
C GLU A 277 -17.11 11.39 10.54
N ASN A 278 -16.37 11.88 9.55
CA ASN A 278 -16.07 11.18 8.29
C ASN A 278 -14.70 10.51 8.25
N LEU A 279 -14.08 10.23 9.40
CA LEU A 279 -12.79 9.54 9.44
C LEU A 279 -12.87 8.16 8.79
N TYR A 280 -11.85 7.82 8.00
CA TYR A 280 -11.79 6.55 7.27
C TYR A 280 -11.88 5.33 8.19
N GLU A 281 -11.34 5.41 9.43
CA GLU A 281 -11.48 4.35 10.43
C GLU A 281 -12.95 4.05 10.75
N MET A 282 -13.76 5.08 10.97
CA MET A 282 -15.20 4.90 11.28
C MET A 282 -15.97 4.41 10.06
N ARG A 283 -15.73 4.98 8.89
CA ARG A 283 -16.36 4.56 7.64
C ARG A 283 -16.05 3.11 7.28
N LEU A 284 -14.81 2.65 7.53
CA LEU A 284 -14.42 1.25 7.34
C LEU A 284 -15.22 0.31 8.24
N LEU A 285 -15.42 0.66 9.51
CA LEU A 285 -16.21 -0.14 10.44
C LEU A 285 -17.70 -0.16 10.07
N GLN A 286 -18.25 0.95 9.58
CA GLN A 286 -19.62 1.03 9.07
C GLN A 286 -19.81 0.14 7.83
N SER A 287 -18.86 0.18 6.88
CA SER A 287 -18.92 -0.69 5.70
C SER A 287 -18.75 -2.16 6.06
N LYS A 288 -17.93 -2.49 7.07
CA LYS A 288 -17.81 -3.86 7.62
C LYS A 288 -19.10 -4.31 8.30
N GLU A 289 -19.80 -3.45 9.03
CA GLU A 289 -21.13 -3.76 9.57
C GLU A 289 -22.12 -4.09 8.44
N THR A 290 -22.18 -3.24 7.41
CA THR A 290 -23.00 -3.49 6.21
C THR A 290 -22.65 -4.82 5.54
N LEU A 291 -21.36 -5.17 5.49
CA LEU A 291 -20.90 -6.46 4.95
C LEU A 291 -21.50 -7.63 5.72
N ILE A 292 -21.39 -7.59 7.06
CA ILE A 292 -21.92 -8.66 7.95
C ILE A 292 -23.46 -8.76 7.80
N GLU A 293 -24.17 -7.64 7.73
CA GLU A 293 -25.62 -7.61 7.51
C GLU A 293 -26.00 -8.29 6.18
N LYS A 294 -25.26 -8.01 5.10
CA LYS A 294 -25.49 -8.65 3.80
C LYS A 294 -25.14 -10.14 3.83
N GLN A 295 -24.08 -10.54 4.56
CA GLN A 295 -23.74 -11.95 4.76
C GLN A 295 -24.85 -12.67 5.55
N LYS A 296 -25.42 -12.05 6.57
CA LYS A 296 -26.58 -12.56 7.31
C LYS A 296 -27.80 -12.72 6.38
N LYS A 297 -28.07 -11.72 5.52
CA LYS A 297 -29.13 -11.82 4.49
C LYS A 297 -28.86 -12.95 3.51
N MET A 298 -27.61 -13.16 3.10
CA MET A 298 -27.23 -14.25 2.19
C MET A 298 -27.52 -15.62 2.82
N ILE A 299 -27.28 -15.80 4.12
CA ILE A 299 -27.63 -17.03 4.85
C ILE A 299 -29.15 -17.25 4.80
N ALA A 300 -29.95 -16.21 5.07
CA ALA A 300 -31.40 -16.29 4.99
C ALA A 300 -31.91 -16.59 3.57
N HIS A 301 -31.29 -15.99 2.56
CA HIS A 301 -31.61 -16.24 1.16
C HIS A 301 -31.28 -17.67 0.71
N GLY A 302 -30.45 -18.40 1.47
CA GLY A 302 -30.21 -19.82 1.25
C GLY A 302 -31.41 -20.73 1.53
N TYR A 303 -32.51 -20.23 2.11
CA TYR A 303 -33.81 -20.94 2.21
C TYR A 303 -34.69 -20.75 0.99
N ILE A 304 -34.39 -19.76 0.11
CA ILE A 304 -35.19 -19.45 -1.05
C ILE A 304 -34.89 -20.49 -2.15
N PRO A 305 -35.93 -21.04 -2.84
CA PRO A 305 -35.74 -21.95 -3.97
C PRO A 305 -34.86 -21.30 -5.05
N SER A 306 -34.07 -22.12 -5.73
CA SER A 306 -33.30 -21.73 -6.91
C SER A 306 -33.76 -22.49 -8.16
N LEU A 307 -33.77 -21.76 -9.28
CA LEU A 307 -34.15 -22.30 -10.59
C LEU A 307 -32.96 -22.18 -11.54
N SER A 308 -32.60 -23.27 -12.19
CA SER A 308 -31.51 -23.33 -13.16
C SER A 308 -31.98 -23.92 -14.48
N LEU A 309 -31.49 -23.38 -15.58
CA LEU A 309 -31.53 -23.97 -16.89
C LEU A 309 -30.33 -24.91 -17.04
N THR A 310 -30.58 -26.14 -17.45
CA THR A 310 -29.56 -27.14 -17.78
C THR A 310 -29.72 -27.60 -19.21
N GLY A 311 -28.61 -27.88 -19.86
CA GLY A 311 -28.61 -28.44 -21.21
C GLY A 311 -27.46 -29.43 -21.37
N ASN A 312 -27.63 -30.44 -22.14
CA ASN A 312 -26.58 -31.38 -22.45
C ASN A 312 -26.61 -31.82 -23.92
N LEU A 313 -25.43 -31.99 -24.48
CA LEU A 313 -25.19 -32.64 -25.75
C LEU A 313 -24.07 -33.65 -25.52
N MET A 314 -24.43 -34.93 -25.51
CA MET A 314 -23.52 -36.02 -25.18
C MET A 314 -23.43 -37.03 -26.33
N PHE A 315 -22.24 -37.56 -26.49
CA PHE A 315 -21.94 -38.71 -27.36
C PHE A 315 -21.42 -39.83 -26.46
N THR A 316 -22.05 -40.98 -26.51
CA THR A 316 -21.70 -42.11 -25.68
C THR A 316 -21.46 -43.33 -26.57
N ALA A 317 -20.38 -44.06 -26.31
CA ALA A 317 -20.09 -45.31 -26.98
C ALA A 317 -19.80 -46.40 -25.95
N PHE A 318 -20.15 -47.62 -26.30
CA PHE A 318 -19.96 -48.80 -25.47
C PHE A 318 -19.30 -49.90 -26.31
N THR A 319 -18.37 -50.65 -25.67
CA THR A 319 -17.74 -51.82 -26.29
C THR A 319 -17.36 -52.86 -25.25
N ASP A 320 -17.30 -54.13 -25.66
CA ASP A 320 -16.87 -55.26 -24.82
C ASP A 320 -15.37 -55.51 -24.84
N LYS A 321 -14.62 -54.98 -25.83
CA LYS A 321 -13.17 -55.14 -25.98
C LYS A 321 -12.50 -53.81 -26.27
N PHE A 322 -11.42 -53.52 -25.55
CA PHE A 322 -10.63 -52.30 -25.71
C PHE A 322 -10.20 -52.07 -27.18
N GLY A 323 -9.76 -53.10 -27.87
CA GLY A 323 -9.31 -53.01 -29.28
C GLY A 323 -10.40 -52.58 -30.28
N ASN A 324 -11.67 -52.63 -29.89
CA ASN A 324 -12.80 -52.18 -30.75
C ASN A 324 -12.85 -50.65 -30.93
N TRP A 325 -12.23 -49.92 -30.03
CA TRP A 325 -12.15 -48.44 -30.16
C TRP A 325 -11.42 -48.01 -31.43
N PHE A 326 -10.53 -48.83 -31.95
CA PHE A 326 -9.70 -48.56 -33.13
C PHE A 326 -10.26 -49.19 -34.42
N LYS A 327 -11.43 -49.85 -34.35
CA LYS A 327 -12.06 -50.48 -35.50
C LYS A 327 -13.25 -49.66 -36.00
N SER A 328 -13.42 -49.57 -37.30
CA SER A 328 -14.65 -49.03 -37.93
C SER A 328 -15.71 -50.12 -38.03
N GLY A 329 -16.94 -49.84 -37.63
CA GLY A 329 -18.05 -50.77 -37.75
C GLY A 329 -19.03 -50.79 -36.57
N PRO A 330 -19.90 -51.79 -36.49
CA PRO A 330 -20.95 -51.83 -35.46
C PRO A 330 -20.46 -51.93 -34.03
N SER A 331 -19.22 -52.42 -33.85
CA SER A 331 -18.56 -52.56 -32.51
C SER A 331 -18.06 -51.26 -31.90
N ASN A 332 -18.06 -50.15 -32.65
CA ASN A 332 -17.65 -48.84 -32.22
C ASN A 332 -18.63 -47.78 -32.68
N ARG A 333 -19.86 -47.82 -32.14
CA ARG A 333 -20.92 -46.93 -32.51
C ARG A 333 -21.15 -45.87 -31.42
N TRP A 334 -21.09 -44.61 -31.84
CA TRP A 334 -21.37 -43.47 -30.98
C TRP A 334 -22.85 -43.09 -31.06
N TYR A 335 -23.49 -42.97 -29.90
CA TYR A 335 -24.85 -42.56 -29.74
C TYR A 335 -24.92 -41.13 -29.26
N ARG A 336 -25.64 -40.29 -29.98
CA ARG A 336 -25.87 -38.89 -29.60
C ARG A 336 -27.12 -38.79 -28.72
N SER A 337 -27.02 -38.04 -27.62
CA SER A 337 -28.13 -37.61 -26.81
C SER A 337 -28.06 -36.09 -26.57
N SER A 338 -29.21 -35.45 -26.55
CA SER A 338 -29.29 -34.01 -26.24
C SER A 338 -30.58 -33.71 -25.50
N GLY A 339 -30.51 -32.78 -24.58
CA GLY A 339 -31.65 -32.36 -23.78
C GLY A 339 -31.48 -30.95 -23.20
N ILE A 340 -32.61 -30.29 -22.99
CA ILE A 340 -32.72 -29.05 -22.22
C ILE A 340 -33.72 -29.28 -21.10
N GLY A 341 -33.41 -28.84 -19.90
CA GLY A 341 -34.25 -29.03 -18.72
C GLY A 341 -34.22 -27.82 -17.79
N LEU A 342 -35.24 -27.71 -16.97
CA LEU A 342 -35.29 -26.78 -15.84
C LEU A 342 -35.12 -27.59 -14.55
N SER A 343 -34.21 -27.12 -13.70
CA SER A 343 -33.95 -27.71 -12.36
C SER A 343 -34.39 -26.77 -11.31
N LEU A 344 -35.43 -27.12 -10.53
CA LEU A 344 -35.84 -26.37 -9.34
C LEU A 344 -35.31 -27.09 -8.09
N ARG A 345 -34.54 -26.37 -7.30
CA ARG A 345 -34.04 -26.87 -6.01
C ARG A 345 -34.66 -26.09 -4.86
N VAL A 346 -35.39 -26.81 -4.01
CA VAL A 346 -36.06 -26.28 -2.80
C VAL A 346 -35.37 -26.89 -1.58
N PRO A 347 -34.61 -26.11 -0.76
CA PRO A 347 -34.00 -26.62 0.47
C PRO A 347 -35.09 -26.81 1.55
N ILE A 348 -35.37 -28.02 1.95
CA ILE A 348 -36.39 -28.36 2.97
C ILE A 348 -35.78 -28.44 4.36
N PHE A 349 -34.67 -29.14 4.50
CA PHE A 349 -33.96 -29.31 5.74
C PHE A 349 -32.44 -29.36 5.52
N ASP A 350 -31.67 -28.65 6.32
CA ASP A 350 -30.23 -28.51 6.20
C ASP A 350 -29.46 -28.87 7.48
N GLY A 351 -30.08 -29.65 8.37
CA GLY A 351 -29.45 -30.00 9.64
C GLY A 351 -29.22 -28.81 10.60
N LEU A 352 -29.99 -27.73 10.48
CA LEU A 352 -29.89 -26.49 11.26
C LEU A 352 -28.62 -25.66 10.95
N ASP A 353 -27.89 -25.96 9.89
CA ASP A 353 -26.67 -25.27 9.48
C ASP A 353 -26.90 -23.74 9.34
N LYS A 354 -27.89 -23.35 8.54
CA LYS A 354 -28.22 -21.94 8.32
C LYS A 354 -28.68 -21.21 9.60
N ARG A 355 -29.41 -21.92 10.49
CA ARG A 355 -29.81 -21.37 11.78
C ARG A 355 -28.58 -21.01 12.62
N ASN A 356 -27.61 -21.92 12.72
CA ASN A 356 -26.39 -21.71 13.50
C ASN A 356 -25.49 -20.63 12.86
N LYS A 357 -25.36 -20.62 11.52
CA LYS A 357 -24.67 -19.55 10.77
C LYS A 357 -25.31 -18.17 11.03
N ASN A 358 -26.65 -18.10 11.07
CA ASN A 358 -27.35 -16.84 11.36
C ASN A 358 -27.10 -16.35 12.81
N LYS A 359 -27.10 -17.28 13.81
CA LYS A 359 -26.72 -16.94 15.19
C LYS A 359 -25.27 -16.43 15.27
N LYS A 360 -24.34 -17.09 14.59
CA LYS A 360 -22.94 -16.63 14.49
C LYS A 360 -22.87 -15.22 13.89
N ALA A 361 -23.52 -14.96 12.77
CA ALA A 361 -23.57 -13.66 12.14
C ALA A 361 -24.20 -12.55 13.04
N GLN A 362 -25.13 -12.92 13.92
CA GLN A 362 -25.67 -11.99 14.93
C GLN A 362 -24.61 -11.58 15.96
N ILE A 363 -23.78 -12.53 16.40
CA ILE A 363 -22.67 -12.27 17.33
C ILE A 363 -21.61 -11.42 16.63
N ASP A 364 -21.26 -11.72 15.37
CA ASP A 364 -20.32 -10.94 14.56
C ASP A 364 -20.83 -9.48 14.41
N LEU A 365 -22.15 -9.29 14.23
CA LEU A 365 -22.76 -7.96 14.17
C LEU A 365 -22.67 -7.22 15.52
N ALA A 366 -22.88 -7.91 16.64
CA ALA A 366 -22.68 -7.32 17.94
C ALA A 366 -21.21 -6.91 18.16
N ASN A 367 -20.28 -7.76 17.78
CA ASN A 367 -18.84 -7.48 17.91
C ASN A 367 -18.40 -6.27 17.09
N ILE A 368 -18.89 -6.12 15.85
CA ILE A 368 -18.52 -4.96 15.03
C ILE A 368 -19.08 -3.65 15.60
N ARG A 369 -20.25 -3.67 16.20
CA ARG A 369 -20.85 -2.50 16.90
C ARG A 369 -20.04 -2.11 18.13
N LEU A 370 -19.60 -3.10 18.93
CA LEU A 370 -18.68 -2.84 20.03
C LEU A 370 -17.35 -2.26 19.54
N ALA A 371 -16.82 -2.77 18.43
CA ALA A 371 -15.60 -2.21 17.82
C ALA A 371 -15.81 -0.76 17.35
N GLN A 372 -16.97 -0.41 16.79
CA GLN A 372 -17.30 0.97 16.41
C GLN A 372 -17.36 1.88 17.64
N GLU A 373 -18.02 1.44 18.71
CA GLU A 373 -18.11 2.22 19.95
C GLU A 373 -16.72 2.44 20.57
N ASN A 374 -15.91 1.37 20.64
CA ASN A 374 -14.54 1.46 21.15
C ASN A 374 -13.68 2.41 20.31
N THR A 375 -13.73 2.30 18.97
CA THR A 375 -12.98 3.19 18.08
C THR A 375 -13.42 4.64 18.22
N ARG A 376 -14.73 4.89 18.34
CA ARG A 376 -15.26 6.25 18.58
C ARG A 376 -14.72 6.85 19.87
N LYS A 377 -14.76 6.09 20.98
CA LYS A 377 -14.22 6.53 22.28
C LYS A 377 -12.71 6.79 22.19
N ASN A 378 -11.97 5.92 21.52
CA ASN A 378 -10.54 6.08 21.33
C ASN A 378 -10.20 7.34 20.51
N LEU A 379 -10.88 7.57 19.37
CA LEU A 379 -10.69 8.76 18.54
C LEU A 379 -11.06 10.05 19.30
N GLN A 380 -12.13 10.01 20.09
CA GLN A 380 -12.52 11.14 20.96
C GLN A 380 -11.43 11.44 22.00
N THR A 381 -10.88 10.41 22.62
CA THR A 381 -9.77 10.56 23.58
C THR A 381 -8.51 11.11 22.90
N GLN A 382 -8.16 10.57 21.74
CA GLN A 382 -7.02 11.08 20.95
C GLN A 382 -7.21 12.55 20.58
N TYR A 383 -8.42 12.96 20.15
CA TYR A 383 -8.71 14.33 19.80
C TYR A 383 -8.58 15.28 21.02
N VAL A 384 -9.12 14.92 22.17
CA VAL A 384 -9.01 15.72 23.39
C VAL A 384 -7.54 15.85 23.83
N ASN A 385 -6.79 14.73 23.82
CA ASN A 385 -5.38 14.74 24.19
C ASN A 385 -4.57 15.59 23.19
N ALA A 386 -4.75 15.38 21.89
CA ALA A 386 -4.03 16.14 20.86
C ALA A 386 -4.35 17.66 20.91
N THR A 387 -5.58 18.04 21.28
CA THR A 387 -5.96 19.44 21.46
C THR A 387 -5.25 20.05 22.68
N ASN A 388 -5.21 19.33 23.80
CA ASN A 388 -4.46 19.76 24.98
C ASN A 388 -2.95 19.86 24.71
N ASP A 389 -2.41 18.86 24.01
CA ASP A 389 -1.00 18.83 23.62
C ASP A 389 -0.67 19.98 22.66
N LEU A 390 -1.56 20.34 21.71
CA LEU A 390 -1.35 21.48 20.83
C LEU A 390 -1.19 22.80 21.62
N MET A 391 -2.12 23.06 22.53
CA MET A 391 -2.06 24.28 23.36
C MET A 391 -0.81 24.33 24.26
N ASN A 392 -0.42 23.17 24.79
CA ASN A 392 0.77 23.07 25.63
C ASN A 392 2.05 23.20 24.80
N ASN A 393 2.17 22.48 23.67
CA ASN A 393 3.34 22.52 22.80
C ASN A 393 3.51 23.88 22.13
N GLN A 394 2.43 24.58 21.79
CA GLN A 394 2.50 25.95 21.27
C GLN A 394 3.10 26.92 22.32
N ARG A 395 2.62 26.83 23.57
CA ARG A 395 3.15 27.65 24.66
C ARG A 395 4.62 27.29 24.96
N ASN A 396 4.93 26.00 24.99
CA ASN A 396 6.27 25.51 25.23
C ASN A 396 7.23 25.96 24.12
N PHE A 397 6.86 25.83 22.86
CA PHE A 397 7.64 26.29 21.71
C PHE A 397 8.00 27.80 21.86
N LYS A 398 7.00 28.63 22.14
CA LYS A 398 7.24 30.07 22.35
C LYS A 398 8.21 30.33 23.49
N LYS A 399 8.00 29.69 24.64
CA LYS A 399 8.88 29.86 25.81
C LYS A 399 10.30 29.35 25.56
N GLN A 400 10.46 28.23 24.86
CA GLN A 400 11.78 27.70 24.53
C GLN A 400 12.51 28.58 23.50
N LYS A 401 11.77 29.20 22.55
CA LYS A 401 12.33 30.19 21.63
C LYS A 401 12.86 31.40 22.40
N ASP A 402 12.08 31.98 23.32
CA ASP A 402 12.45 33.12 24.12
C ASP A 402 13.62 32.78 25.03
N ASN A 403 13.65 31.57 25.63
CA ASN A 403 14.72 31.08 26.48
C ASN A 403 16.04 30.85 25.69
N TYR A 404 15.94 30.32 24.48
CA TYR A 404 17.13 30.17 23.62
C TYR A 404 17.76 31.54 23.28
N LEU A 405 16.93 32.50 22.84
CA LEU A 405 17.45 33.86 22.53
C LEU A 405 18.10 34.54 23.74
N LEU A 406 17.50 34.37 24.93
CA LEU A 406 18.08 34.89 26.16
C LEU A 406 19.41 34.19 26.52
N ALA A 407 19.50 32.88 26.36
CA ALA A 407 20.72 32.13 26.63
C ALA A 407 21.86 32.52 25.66
N GLU A 408 21.52 32.78 24.38
CA GLU A 408 22.46 33.27 23.38
C GLU A 408 23.00 34.66 23.76
N ASP A 409 22.12 35.60 24.13
CA ASP A 409 22.53 36.94 24.60
C ASP A 409 23.45 36.88 25.84
N VAL A 410 23.10 36.04 26.82
CA VAL A 410 23.96 35.85 28.03
C VAL A 410 25.34 35.29 27.65
N TYR A 411 25.38 34.28 26.74
CA TYR A 411 26.67 33.75 26.27
C TYR A 411 27.51 34.82 25.56
N GLU A 412 26.91 35.62 24.67
CA GLU A 412 27.61 36.70 23.96
C GLU A 412 28.19 37.71 24.92
N VAL A 413 27.41 38.21 25.89
CA VAL A 413 27.86 39.16 26.91
C VAL A 413 28.99 38.57 27.76
N THR A 414 28.87 37.30 28.19
CA THR A 414 29.89 36.65 29.01
C THR A 414 31.19 36.41 28.22
N SER A 415 31.07 36.05 26.94
CA SER A 415 32.20 35.89 26.02
C SER A 415 32.97 37.20 25.80
N ASP A 416 32.25 38.32 25.61
CA ASP A 416 32.86 39.64 25.46
C ASP A 416 33.56 40.08 26.75
N ARG A 417 32.94 39.88 27.92
CA ARG A 417 33.58 40.15 29.22
C ARG A 417 34.83 39.32 29.44
N TYR A 418 34.86 38.07 28.92
CA TYR A 418 36.09 37.26 28.96
C TYR A 418 37.19 37.85 28.07
N ARG A 419 36.85 38.35 26.87
CA ARG A 419 37.79 39.02 25.96
C ARG A 419 38.40 40.27 26.61
N GLU A 420 37.64 40.96 27.48
CA GLU A 420 38.10 42.10 28.26
C GLU A 420 38.84 41.72 29.56
N GLY A 421 38.95 40.40 29.87
CA GLY A 421 39.58 39.89 31.08
C GLY A 421 38.75 40.06 32.35
N ILE A 422 37.44 40.33 32.24
CA ILE A 422 36.51 40.57 33.36
C ILE A 422 35.81 39.27 33.81
N ALA A 423 35.48 38.38 32.89
CA ALA A 423 34.86 37.10 33.20
C ALA A 423 35.87 35.94 33.20
N SER A 424 35.55 34.84 33.88
CA SER A 424 36.35 33.62 33.85
C SER A 424 35.99 32.70 32.70
N MET A 425 36.94 31.88 32.24
CA MET A 425 36.69 30.83 31.25
C MET A 425 35.58 29.85 31.68
N THR A 426 35.53 29.55 32.99
CA THR A 426 34.51 28.64 33.53
C THR A 426 33.09 29.21 33.37
N GLU A 427 32.89 30.52 33.52
CA GLU A 427 31.62 31.20 33.28
C GLU A 427 31.20 31.09 31.79
N VAL A 428 32.14 31.38 30.86
CA VAL A 428 31.88 31.30 29.43
C VAL A 428 31.44 29.88 29.01
N LEU A 429 32.20 28.87 29.46
CA LEU A 429 31.87 27.48 29.13
C LEU A 429 30.56 27.01 29.76
N GLN A 430 30.21 27.52 30.95
CA GLN A 430 28.94 27.24 31.59
C GLN A 430 27.76 27.86 30.82
N ASP A 431 27.91 29.08 30.33
CA ASP A 431 26.87 29.77 29.56
C ASP A 431 26.76 29.17 28.15
N GLU A 432 27.88 28.71 27.55
CA GLU A 432 27.84 27.92 26.29
C GLU A 432 27.01 26.62 26.44
N MET A 433 27.25 25.86 27.51
CA MET A 433 26.47 24.64 27.77
C MET A 433 24.98 24.94 27.96
N ARG A 434 24.64 26.04 28.69
CA ARG A 434 23.24 26.47 28.87
C ARG A 434 22.59 26.89 27.54
N MET A 435 23.33 27.62 26.71
CA MET A 435 22.86 28.01 25.36
C MET A 435 22.63 26.77 24.49
N SER A 436 23.55 25.82 24.45
CA SER A 436 23.43 24.56 23.68
C SER A 436 22.22 23.72 24.15
N GLU A 437 21.99 23.65 25.47
CA GLU A 437 20.81 23.00 26.05
C GLU A 437 19.51 23.72 25.62
N ALA A 438 19.48 25.06 25.70
CA ALA A 438 18.30 25.84 25.28
C ALA A 438 18.00 25.70 23.78
N GLN A 439 19.05 25.64 22.93
CA GLN A 439 18.91 25.35 21.50
C GLN A 439 18.26 24.01 21.26
N ASN A 440 18.72 22.93 21.90
CA ASN A 440 18.16 21.60 21.78
C ASN A 440 16.69 21.52 22.24
N ASN A 441 16.37 22.20 23.34
CA ASN A 441 15.02 22.30 23.88
C ASN A 441 14.08 23.06 22.93
N TYR A 442 14.56 24.14 22.30
CA TYR A 442 13.83 24.88 21.28
C TYR A 442 13.50 24.01 20.05
N ILE A 443 14.49 23.33 19.48
CA ILE A 443 14.30 22.43 18.31
C ILE A 443 13.29 21.34 18.64
N SER A 444 13.44 20.70 19.81
CA SER A 444 12.52 19.63 20.25
C SER A 444 11.10 20.15 20.45
N ALA A 445 10.93 21.33 21.04
CA ALA A 445 9.62 21.94 21.22
C ALA A 445 8.96 22.32 19.89
N HIS A 446 9.75 22.82 18.92
CA HIS A 446 9.30 23.14 17.57
C HIS A 446 8.81 21.89 16.83
N TYR A 447 9.61 20.83 16.82
CA TYR A 447 9.23 19.54 16.23
C TYR A 447 7.95 18.98 16.86
N ASN A 448 7.85 18.95 18.19
CA ASN A 448 6.67 18.44 18.89
C ASN A 448 5.42 19.24 18.57
N TYR A 449 5.51 20.57 18.46
CA TYR A 449 4.40 21.41 18.04
C TYR A 449 3.92 21.05 16.63
N ARG A 450 4.83 20.89 15.65
CA ARG A 450 4.49 20.48 14.27
C ARG A 450 3.85 19.10 14.20
N VAL A 451 4.39 18.11 14.92
CA VAL A 451 3.83 16.75 14.93
C VAL A 451 2.44 16.71 15.55
N THR A 452 2.20 17.49 16.60
CA THR A 452 0.86 17.57 17.21
C THR A 452 -0.13 18.24 16.26
N ASN A 453 0.30 19.27 15.54
CA ASN A 453 -0.49 19.90 14.48
C ASN A 453 -0.90 18.90 13.39
N LEU A 454 0.04 18.10 12.86
CA LEU A 454 -0.25 17.02 11.90
C LEU A 454 -1.27 16.03 12.43
N THR A 455 -1.15 15.64 13.71
CA THR A 455 -2.07 14.70 14.33
C THR A 455 -3.49 15.24 14.39
N LEU A 456 -3.64 16.52 14.71
CA LEU A 456 -4.94 17.19 14.68
C LEU A 456 -5.51 17.37 13.27
N LEU A 457 -4.66 17.71 12.29
CA LEU A 457 -5.10 17.76 10.88
C LEU A 457 -5.68 16.40 10.43
N LYS A 458 -5.09 15.29 10.87
CA LYS A 458 -5.65 13.96 10.61
C LYS A 458 -6.99 13.77 11.31
N LEU A 459 -7.08 14.06 12.62
CA LEU A 459 -8.29 13.84 13.43
C LEU A 459 -9.46 14.75 13.04
N THR A 460 -9.15 15.90 12.45
CA THR A 460 -10.17 16.82 11.89
C THR A 460 -10.49 16.54 10.41
N GLY A 461 -9.80 15.55 9.79
CA GLY A 461 -9.99 15.20 8.38
C GLY A 461 -9.41 16.23 7.39
N GLN A 462 -8.47 17.06 7.85
CA GLN A 462 -7.87 18.16 7.06
C GLN A 462 -6.45 17.85 6.58
N ILE A 463 -5.93 16.65 6.77
CA ILE A 463 -4.51 16.34 6.47
C ILE A 463 -4.17 16.49 4.97
N GLU A 464 -5.16 16.35 4.10
CA GLU A 464 -4.99 16.52 2.64
C GLU A 464 -4.71 17.97 2.23
N THR A 465 -4.97 18.94 3.09
CA THR A 465 -4.62 20.35 2.84
C THR A 465 -3.12 20.56 2.68
N LEU A 466 -2.30 19.66 3.23
CA LEU A 466 -0.84 19.67 3.05
C LEU A 466 -0.40 19.44 1.60
N LEU A 467 -1.29 18.92 0.74
CA LEU A 467 -1.05 18.74 -0.70
C LEU A 467 -1.42 19.96 -1.54
N THR A 468 -2.15 20.91 -0.99
CA THR A 468 -2.76 22.02 -1.75
C THR A 468 -2.33 23.41 -1.30
N ASN A 469 -1.73 23.56 -0.11
CA ASN A 469 -1.55 24.85 0.56
C ASN A 469 -0.23 25.62 0.27
N GLN A 470 0.48 25.35 -0.84
CA GLN A 470 1.62 26.17 -1.27
C GLN A 470 1.44 26.76 -2.69
N LYS A 471 0.21 27.11 -3.05
CA LYS A 471 -0.09 27.85 -4.30
C LYS A 471 -0.57 29.30 -4.00
N ASP A 472 0.09 29.98 -3.07
CA ASP A 472 -0.05 31.45 -2.94
C ASP A 472 1.31 32.08 -2.61
#